data_23551117072284e75f5907aca5dc4e2b
#
_entry.id   23551117072284e75f5907aca5dc4e2b
#
_cell.length_a   1.000
_cell.length_b   1.000
_cell.length_c   1.000
_cell.angle_alpha   90.00
_cell.angle_beta   90.00
_cell.angle_gamma   90.00
#
_symmetry.space_group_name_H-M   'P 1'
#
loop_
_entity.id
_entity.type
_entity.pdbx_description
1 polymer ?
#
loop_
_entity_poly.entity_id
_entity_poly.type
_entity_poly.pdbx_seq_one_letter_code
_entity_poly.pdbx_strand_id
1 'polypeptide(L)'
;MPRRRDATRLGGTRAPRTNAHAAARRELSARHPRLARLVKLAHPLERTVPDKRPLSHLVVRTIVGQLVSTAAARSIMKTLIDAHGDINGIVAWAMRTPADAPPAHSLSRAKRRAMAHWGFFLAEHGDPRKKWQDLSADELVGEIVALRGLGPWSAHMIAIFGFGHPGIWPEGDAGVVRAAAVVFKGIRKPTVRKLIQGHESHVALCCWALLDKGRLAEF
;
A
#
# COMPACT_ATOMS: atom_id res chain seq x y z
N MET A 1 40.28 1.85 27.03
CA MET A 1 39.75 2.67 25.93
C MET A 1 39.29 1.79 24.80
N PRO A 2 37.99 1.54 24.55
CA PRO A 2 37.52 0.75 23.42
C PRO A 2 37.33 1.65 22.20
N ARG A 3 37.82 1.18 21.05
CA ARG A 3 37.80 1.84 19.75
C ARG A 3 36.35 1.94 19.23
N ARG A 4 35.94 3.16 18.84
CA ARG A 4 34.69 3.44 18.13
C ARG A 4 34.76 2.77 16.73
N ARG A 5 33.78 1.91 16.42
CA ARG A 5 33.56 1.40 15.06
C ARG A 5 32.82 2.49 14.28
N ASP A 6 33.46 2.99 13.24
CA ASP A 6 32.86 3.87 12.23
C ASP A 6 31.75 3.08 11.49
N ALA A 7 30.51 3.51 11.65
CA ALA A 7 29.41 3.08 10.84
C ALA A 7 29.40 3.93 9.56
N THR A 8 29.98 3.40 8.49
CA THR A 8 29.94 3.99 7.14
C THR A 8 28.47 4.05 6.69
N ARG A 9 27.86 5.23 6.74
CA ARG A 9 26.56 5.53 6.13
C ARG A 9 26.72 5.41 4.61
N LEU A 10 26.24 4.32 4.04
CA LEU A 10 25.99 4.22 2.61
C LEU A 10 24.78 5.12 2.28
N GLY A 11 25.04 6.37 1.97
CA GLY A 11 24.07 7.31 1.41
C GLY A 11 23.71 6.91 -0.01
N GLY A 12 22.73 6.01 -0.17
CA GLY A 12 22.16 5.71 -1.47
C GLY A 12 21.32 6.88 -1.96
N THR A 13 21.81 7.64 -2.92
CA THR A 13 21.04 8.63 -3.66
C THR A 13 19.88 7.94 -4.38
N ARG A 14 18.67 8.23 -3.91
CA ARG A 14 17.42 7.66 -4.47
C ARG A 14 17.25 8.15 -5.90
N ALA A 15 17.41 7.26 -6.89
CA ALA A 15 17.22 7.56 -8.31
C ALA A 15 15.82 8.14 -8.61
N PRO A 16 15.67 9.04 -9.61
CA PRO A 16 14.36 9.61 -9.99
C PRO A 16 13.35 8.50 -10.31
N ARG A 17 12.15 8.60 -9.77
CA ARG A 17 11.11 7.55 -9.67
C ARG A 17 10.60 6.97 -10.99
N THR A 18 10.61 7.74 -12.08
CA THR A 18 10.31 7.24 -13.44
C THR A 18 11.33 6.20 -13.90
N ASN A 19 12.59 6.32 -13.48
CA ASN A 19 13.64 5.34 -13.75
C ASN A 19 13.51 4.07 -12.94
N ALA A 20 12.93 4.12 -11.71
CA ALA A 20 12.78 2.95 -10.85
C ALA A 20 11.81 1.91 -11.45
N HIS A 21 10.66 2.33 -11.98
CA HIS A 21 9.73 1.42 -12.65
C HIS A 21 10.32 0.85 -13.96
N ALA A 22 11.06 1.64 -14.72
CA ALA A 22 11.72 1.16 -15.93
C ALA A 22 12.85 0.16 -15.61
N ALA A 23 13.62 0.40 -14.55
CA ALA A 23 14.64 -0.53 -14.07
C ALA A 23 14.00 -1.85 -13.58
N ALA A 24 12.98 -1.77 -12.72
CA ALA A 24 12.25 -2.95 -12.24
C ALA A 24 11.69 -3.80 -13.39
N ARG A 25 11.12 -3.16 -14.42
CA ARG A 25 10.64 -3.87 -15.61
C ARG A 25 11.75 -4.65 -16.31
N ARG A 26 12.89 -4.04 -16.57
CA ARG A 26 14.03 -4.70 -17.23
C ARG A 26 14.54 -5.87 -16.42
N GLU A 27 14.79 -5.65 -15.11
CA GLU A 27 15.31 -6.66 -14.23
C GLU A 27 14.36 -7.85 -14.06
N LEU A 28 13.09 -7.61 -13.77
CA LEU A 28 12.09 -8.67 -13.64
C LEU A 28 11.94 -9.47 -14.94
N SER A 29 11.92 -8.78 -16.09
CA SER A 29 11.82 -9.45 -17.39
C SER A 29 13.03 -10.35 -17.69
N ALA A 30 14.21 -10.00 -17.20
CA ALA A 30 15.42 -10.82 -17.36
C ALA A 30 15.46 -12.02 -16.42
N ARG A 31 14.80 -11.95 -15.25
CA ARG A 31 14.87 -13.02 -14.22
C ARG A 31 14.09 -14.28 -14.58
N HIS A 32 12.93 -14.15 -15.26
CA HIS A 32 12.10 -15.30 -15.56
C HIS A 32 11.05 -14.98 -16.64
N PRO A 33 10.77 -15.91 -17.62
CA PRO A 33 9.79 -15.68 -18.70
C PRO A 33 8.39 -15.30 -18.21
N ARG A 34 7.92 -15.87 -17.09
CA ARG A 34 6.61 -15.50 -16.49
C ARG A 34 6.59 -14.08 -15.97
N LEU A 35 7.69 -13.58 -15.41
CA LEU A 35 7.81 -12.19 -14.98
C LEU A 35 7.86 -11.25 -16.21
N ALA A 36 8.55 -11.62 -17.27
CA ALA A 36 8.53 -10.88 -18.52
C ALA A 36 7.10 -10.76 -19.08
N ARG A 37 6.34 -11.88 -19.09
CA ARG A 37 4.94 -11.89 -19.52
C ARG A 37 4.06 -11.04 -18.60
N LEU A 38 4.20 -11.18 -17.28
CA LEU A 38 3.47 -10.37 -16.29
C LEU A 38 3.67 -8.88 -16.56
N VAL A 39 4.91 -8.45 -16.64
CA VAL A 39 5.27 -7.04 -16.90
C VAL A 39 4.68 -6.58 -18.23
N LYS A 40 4.81 -7.36 -19.31
CA LYS A 40 4.25 -7.02 -20.63
C LYS A 40 2.74 -6.82 -20.60
N LEU A 41 2.01 -7.71 -19.94
CA LEU A 41 0.54 -7.66 -19.86
C LEU A 41 0.04 -6.55 -18.93
N ALA A 42 0.75 -6.30 -17.83
CA ALA A 42 0.36 -5.32 -16.83
C ALA A 42 0.58 -3.86 -17.27
N HIS A 43 1.63 -3.60 -18.05
CA HIS A 43 2.00 -2.23 -18.44
C HIS A 43 1.15 -1.67 -19.59
N PRO A 44 0.98 -0.31 -19.62
CA PRO A 44 1.40 0.64 -18.60
C PRO A 44 0.64 0.46 -17.28
N LEU A 45 1.31 0.76 -16.15
CA LEU A 45 0.66 0.80 -14.84
C LEU A 45 -0.07 2.13 -14.69
N GLU A 46 -1.38 2.07 -14.44
CA GLU A 46 -2.21 3.27 -14.30
C GLU A 46 -2.05 3.95 -12.95
N ARG A 47 -1.60 3.20 -11.92
CA ARG A 47 -1.46 3.71 -10.56
C ARG A 47 -0.14 4.44 -10.39
N THR A 48 -0.20 5.72 -10.05
CA THR A 48 0.98 6.50 -9.65
C THR A 48 1.42 6.11 -8.24
N VAL A 49 2.69 5.72 -8.10
CA VAL A 49 3.29 5.33 -6.81
C VAL A 49 4.61 6.10 -6.66
N PRO A 50 4.83 6.76 -5.52
CA PRO A 50 3.89 7.00 -4.43
C PRO A 50 2.83 8.04 -4.78
N ASP A 51 1.71 7.93 -4.09
CA ASP A 51 0.61 8.91 -4.14
C ASP A 51 1.09 10.23 -3.51
N LYS A 52 0.94 11.33 -4.24
CA LYS A 52 1.39 12.66 -3.80
C LYS A 52 0.37 13.39 -2.92
N ARG A 53 -0.85 12.87 -2.81
CA ARG A 53 -1.88 13.46 -1.96
C ARG A 53 -1.48 13.40 -0.48
N PRO A 54 -2.12 14.20 0.39
CA PRO A 54 -1.89 14.15 1.84
C PRO A 54 -2.00 12.71 2.38
N LEU A 55 -1.18 12.37 3.37
CA LEU A 55 -1.15 11.01 3.93
C LEU A 55 -2.51 10.58 4.47
N SER A 56 -3.26 11.49 5.07
CA SER A 56 -4.63 11.23 5.56
C SER A 56 -5.57 10.74 4.46
N HIS A 57 -5.41 11.24 3.21
CA HIS A 57 -6.20 10.75 2.08
C HIS A 57 -5.95 9.26 1.82
N LEU A 58 -4.69 8.84 1.85
CA LEU A 58 -4.33 7.44 1.65
C LEU A 58 -4.79 6.57 2.82
N VAL A 59 -4.60 7.04 4.07
CA VAL A 59 -5.01 6.30 5.27
C VAL A 59 -6.53 6.09 5.30
N VAL A 60 -7.32 7.15 5.10
CA VAL A 60 -8.79 7.08 5.07
C VAL A 60 -9.26 6.15 3.95
N ARG A 61 -8.71 6.31 2.74
CA ARG A 61 -9.02 5.42 1.61
C ARG A 61 -8.67 3.97 1.90
N THR A 62 -7.56 3.70 2.56
CA THR A 62 -7.14 2.35 2.95
C THR A 62 -8.11 1.76 3.98
N ILE A 63 -8.51 2.52 5.00
CA ILE A 63 -9.50 2.09 5.99
C ILE A 63 -10.84 1.75 5.31
N VAL A 64 -11.32 2.61 4.40
CA VAL A 64 -12.54 2.35 3.63
C VAL A 64 -12.42 1.07 2.81
N GLY A 65 -11.26 0.82 2.21
CA GLY A 65 -11.00 -0.33 1.34
C GLY A 65 -10.88 -1.68 2.05
N GLN A 66 -10.76 -1.70 3.40
CA GLN A 66 -10.69 -2.97 4.14
C GLN A 66 -11.91 -3.86 3.87
N LEU A 67 -11.70 -5.11 3.46
CA LEU A 67 -12.75 -6.15 3.29
C LEU A 67 -13.90 -5.77 2.33
N VAL A 68 -13.67 -4.85 1.40
CA VAL A 68 -14.66 -4.51 0.37
C VAL A 68 -14.03 -4.46 -1.02
N SER A 69 -14.85 -4.58 -2.06
CA SER A 69 -14.38 -4.41 -3.44
C SER A 69 -13.94 -2.97 -3.73
N THR A 70 -13.09 -2.80 -4.74
CA THR A 70 -12.65 -1.46 -5.20
C THR A 70 -13.84 -0.58 -5.59
N ALA A 71 -14.88 -1.14 -6.21
CA ALA A 71 -16.10 -0.42 -6.58
C ALA A 71 -16.88 0.06 -5.34
N ALA A 72 -17.07 -0.84 -4.35
CA ALA A 72 -17.72 -0.48 -3.09
C ALA A 72 -16.93 0.59 -2.33
N ALA A 73 -15.59 0.45 -2.26
CA ALA A 73 -14.75 1.45 -1.62
C ALA A 73 -14.88 2.84 -2.28
N ARG A 74 -14.95 2.91 -3.61
CA ARG A 74 -15.17 4.18 -4.33
C ARG A 74 -16.53 4.80 -3.98
N SER A 75 -17.59 3.99 -3.96
CA SER A 75 -18.94 4.45 -3.60
C SER A 75 -18.99 5.00 -2.17
N ILE A 76 -18.42 4.26 -1.20
CA ILE A 76 -18.34 4.71 0.20
C ILE A 76 -17.55 6.01 0.30
N MET A 77 -16.38 6.11 -0.35
CA MET A 77 -15.57 7.34 -0.35
C MET A 77 -16.35 8.52 -0.92
N LYS A 78 -17.09 8.32 -2.02
CA LYS A 78 -17.94 9.37 -2.59
C LYS A 78 -18.97 9.84 -1.57
N THR A 79 -19.72 8.92 -0.96
CA THR A 79 -20.73 9.25 0.05
C THR A 79 -20.14 10.02 1.25
N LEU A 80 -18.94 9.63 1.70
CA LEU A 80 -18.26 10.33 2.79
C LEU A 80 -17.83 11.75 2.40
N ILE A 81 -17.30 11.94 1.19
CA ILE A 81 -16.92 13.27 0.68
C ILE A 81 -18.16 14.14 0.50
N ASP A 82 -19.23 13.60 -0.08
CA ASP A 82 -20.49 14.34 -0.27
C ASP A 82 -21.08 14.81 1.09
N ALA A 83 -20.95 14.00 2.15
CA ALA A 83 -21.48 14.31 3.47
C ALA A 83 -20.58 15.23 4.32
N HIS A 84 -19.26 15.18 4.15
CA HIS A 84 -18.29 15.84 5.03
C HIS A 84 -17.33 16.80 4.32
N GLY A 85 -17.49 16.99 3.01
CA GLY A 85 -16.72 17.92 2.18
C GLY A 85 -15.38 17.36 1.71
N ASP A 86 -14.50 17.02 2.62
CA ASP A 86 -13.15 16.52 2.30
C ASP A 86 -12.65 15.49 3.31
N ILE A 87 -11.39 15.08 3.14
CA ILE A 87 -10.74 14.09 4.03
C ILE A 87 -10.64 14.61 5.47
N ASN A 88 -10.35 15.88 5.66
CA ASN A 88 -10.23 16.46 7.00
C ASN A 88 -11.62 16.51 7.67
N GLY A 89 -12.65 16.84 6.92
CA GLY A 89 -14.04 16.78 7.38
C GLY A 89 -14.46 15.38 7.78
N ILE A 90 -14.09 14.34 7.00
CA ILE A 90 -14.35 12.93 7.33
C ILE A 90 -13.65 12.55 8.64
N VAL A 91 -12.36 12.87 8.79
CA VAL A 91 -11.60 12.59 10.02
C VAL A 91 -12.20 13.31 11.21
N ALA A 92 -12.50 14.60 11.07
CA ALA A 92 -13.12 15.41 12.12
C ALA A 92 -14.51 14.89 12.53
N TRP A 93 -15.33 14.45 11.56
CA TRP A 93 -16.60 13.77 11.84
C TRP A 93 -16.37 12.48 12.66
N ALA A 94 -15.41 11.65 12.23
CA ALA A 94 -15.11 10.41 12.92
C ALA A 94 -14.68 10.64 14.38
N MET A 95 -13.86 11.67 14.63
CA MET A 95 -13.39 12.05 15.98
C MET A 95 -14.53 12.53 16.88
N ARG A 96 -15.50 13.28 16.35
CA ARG A 96 -16.64 13.82 17.12
C ARG A 96 -17.77 12.81 17.32
N THR A 97 -17.81 11.74 16.52
CA THR A 97 -18.89 10.75 16.60
C THR A 97 -18.64 9.78 17.75
N PRO A 98 -19.61 9.58 18.69
CA PRO A 98 -19.48 8.63 19.79
C PRO A 98 -19.05 7.23 19.30
N ALA A 99 -18.20 6.55 20.08
CA ALA A 99 -17.63 5.26 19.67
C ALA A 99 -18.69 4.17 19.43
N ASP A 100 -19.80 4.22 20.17
CA ASP A 100 -20.95 3.30 20.13
C ASP A 100 -22.02 3.70 19.10
N ALA A 101 -21.93 4.91 18.51
CA ALA A 101 -22.90 5.35 17.52
C ALA A 101 -23.08 4.32 16.37
N PRO A 102 -24.28 4.19 15.81
CA PRO A 102 -24.57 3.20 14.78
C PRO A 102 -23.70 3.41 13.53
N PRO A 103 -23.56 2.39 12.67
CA PRO A 103 -22.93 2.55 11.35
C PRO A 103 -23.62 3.65 10.54
N ALA A 104 -22.82 4.44 9.82
CA ALA A 104 -23.31 5.52 8.96
C ALA A 104 -22.53 5.50 7.62
N HIS A 105 -23.15 6.02 6.56
CA HIS A 105 -22.51 6.14 5.24
C HIS A 105 -21.95 4.81 4.70
N SER A 106 -22.62 3.67 4.99
CA SER A 106 -22.12 2.31 4.67
C SER A 106 -20.75 1.98 5.29
N LEU A 107 -20.36 2.71 6.32
CA LEU A 107 -19.10 2.54 7.04
C LEU A 107 -19.34 1.84 8.38
N SER A 108 -18.61 0.74 8.64
CA SER A 108 -18.70 0.04 9.92
C SER A 108 -18.19 0.89 11.08
N ARG A 109 -18.67 0.60 12.30
CA ARG A 109 -18.17 1.25 13.53
C ARG A 109 -16.65 1.10 13.67
N ALA A 110 -16.11 -0.08 13.31
CA ALA A 110 -14.66 -0.34 13.39
C ALA A 110 -13.86 0.60 12.47
N LYS A 111 -14.28 0.78 11.22
CA LYS A 111 -13.64 1.69 10.27
C LYS A 111 -13.73 3.14 10.72
N ARG A 112 -14.89 3.59 11.21
CA ARG A 112 -15.05 4.94 11.75
C ARG A 112 -14.12 5.16 12.94
N ARG A 113 -14.04 4.22 13.88
CA ARG A 113 -13.10 4.29 15.02
C ARG A 113 -11.64 4.33 14.57
N ALA A 114 -11.27 3.56 13.54
CA ALA A 114 -9.92 3.63 12.97
C ALA A 114 -9.59 5.03 12.42
N MET A 115 -10.55 5.67 11.73
CA MET A 115 -10.40 7.06 11.26
C MET A 115 -10.27 8.05 12.42
N ALA A 116 -11.06 7.87 13.48
CA ALA A 116 -10.95 8.70 14.70
C ALA A 116 -9.57 8.55 15.34
N HIS A 117 -9.07 7.32 15.49
CA HIS A 117 -7.73 7.07 16.04
C HIS A 117 -6.63 7.71 15.18
N TRP A 118 -6.76 7.66 13.86
CA TRP A 118 -5.86 8.38 12.96
C TRP A 118 -5.90 9.90 13.23
N GLY A 119 -7.09 10.47 13.39
CA GLY A 119 -7.25 11.90 13.70
C GLY A 119 -6.63 12.29 15.04
N PHE A 120 -6.84 11.49 16.09
CA PHE A 120 -6.20 11.72 17.40
C PHE A 120 -4.68 11.61 17.33
N PHE A 121 -4.16 10.61 16.59
CA PHE A 121 -2.72 10.48 16.36
C PHE A 121 -2.14 11.72 15.67
N LEU A 122 -2.82 12.26 14.65
CA LEU A 122 -2.36 13.48 13.99
C LEU A 122 -2.41 14.71 14.89
N ALA A 123 -3.41 14.82 15.75
CA ALA A 123 -3.53 15.93 16.69
C ALA A 123 -2.40 15.91 17.73
N GLU A 124 -1.96 14.73 18.16
CA GLU A 124 -0.91 14.54 19.16
C GLU A 124 0.51 14.62 18.56
N HIS A 125 0.73 14.03 17.37
CA HIS A 125 2.07 13.81 16.81
C HIS A 125 2.34 14.57 15.51
N GLY A 126 1.33 15.17 14.88
CA GLY A 126 1.42 15.78 13.56
C GLY A 126 1.50 14.76 12.41
N ASP A 127 1.75 15.25 11.20
CA ASP A 127 1.88 14.37 10.02
C ASP A 127 3.21 13.58 10.07
N PRO A 128 3.18 12.25 10.16
CA PRO A 128 4.39 11.43 10.29
C PRO A 128 5.13 11.23 8.97
N ARG A 129 4.67 11.77 7.85
CA ARG A 129 5.20 11.50 6.52
C ARG A 129 6.71 11.70 6.42
N LYS A 130 7.25 12.78 7.01
CA LYS A 130 8.68 13.08 7.00
C LYS A 130 9.49 12.03 7.77
N LYS A 131 8.99 11.57 8.92
CA LYS A 131 9.61 10.50 9.70
C LYS A 131 9.53 9.17 8.95
N TRP A 132 8.35 8.81 8.45
CA TRP A 132 8.07 7.51 7.85
C TRP A 132 8.76 7.28 6.50
N GLN A 133 9.08 8.34 5.76
CA GLN A 133 9.76 8.19 4.45
C GLN A 133 11.19 7.66 4.55
N ASP A 134 11.83 7.78 5.71
CA ASP A 134 13.21 7.38 5.96
C ASP A 134 13.32 6.00 6.65
N LEU A 135 12.18 5.39 7.02
CA LEU A 135 12.12 4.07 7.62
C LEU A 135 12.33 2.95 6.59
N SER A 136 12.90 1.84 7.03
CA SER A 136 12.87 0.58 6.29
C SER A 136 11.44 0.06 6.14
N ALA A 137 11.23 -0.95 5.26
CA ALA A 137 9.92 -1.54 5.05
C ALA A 137 9.32 -2.11 6.35
N ASP A 138 10.13 -2.85 7.11
CA ASP A 138 9.68 -3.51 8.34
C ASP A 138 9.39 -2.51 9.45
N GLU A 139 10.25 -1.49 9.61
CA GLU A 139 10.01 -0.39 10.57
C GLU A 139 8.74 0.38 10.23
N LEU A 140 8.54 0.74 8.95
CA LEU A 140 7.35 1.44 8.51
C LEU A 140 6.07 0.62 8.73
N VAL A 141 6.09 -0.66 8.39
CA VAL A 141 4.97 -1.57 8.65
C VAL A 141 4.69 -1.66 10.15
N GLY A 142 5.73 -1.78 10.98
CA GLY A 142 5.60 -1.79 12.44
C GLY A 142 4.95 -0.52 13.00
N GLU A 143 5.41 0.66 12.58
CA GLU A 143 4.83 1.95 12.98
C GLU A 143 3.34 2.05 12.62
N ILE A 144 2.97 1.62 11.41
CA ILE A 144 1.58 1.70 10.96
C ILE A 144 0.69 0.69 11.67
N VAL A 145 1.15 -0.55 11.88
CA VAL A 145 0.38 -1.59 12.59
C VAL A 145 0.13 -1.23 14.04
N ALA A 146 0.99 -0.44 14.68
CA ALA A 146 0.78 0.07 16.02
C ALA A 146 -0.44 1.01 16.12
N LEU A 147 -0.91 1.57 15.00
CA LEU A 147 -2.10 2.42 14.97
C LEU A 147 -3.37 1.57 14.98
N ARG A 148 -4.26 1.84 15.95
CA ARG A 148 -5.51 1.07 16.11
C ARG A 148 -6.37 1.12 14.85
N GLY A 149 -6.71 -0.06 14.33
CA GLY A 149 -7.54 -0.24 13.14
C GLY A 149 -6.77 -0.32 11.82
N LEU A 150 -5.44 -0.23 11.87
CA LEU A 150 -4.55 -0.45 10.74
C LEU A 150 -3.77 -1.77 10.93
N GLY A 151 -4.27 -2.84 10.34
CA GLY A 151 -3.58 -4.14 10.35
C GLY A 151 -2.50 -4.26 9.27
N PRO A 152 -1.83 -5.43 9.16
CA PRO A 152 -0.74 -5.66 8.21
C PRO A 152 -1.11 -5.34 6.76
N TRP A 153 -2.31 -5.70 6.30
CA TRP A 153 -2.78 -5.36 4.96
C TRP A 153 -2.81 -3.84 4.74
N SER A 154 -3.36 -3.08 5.70
CA SER A 154 -3.40 -1.62 5.62
C SER A 154 -2.01 -1.01 5.60
N ALA A 155 -1.09 -1.54 6.43
CA ALA A 155 0.29 -1.10 6.47
C ALA A 155 0.99 -1.34 5.12
N HIS A 156 0.81 -2.51 4.51
CA HIS A 156 1.33 -2.80 3.17
C HIS A 156 0.78 -1.83 2.11
N MET A 157 -0.53 -1.55 2.13
CA MET A 157 -1.13 -0.57 1.19
C MET A 157 -0.52 0.81 1.37
N ILE A 158 -0.36 1.28 2.61
CA ILE A 158 0.23 2.59 2.90
C ILE A 158 1.72 2.61 2.50
N ALA A 159 2.49 1.57 2.80
CA ALA A 159 3.91 1.49 2.44
C ALA A 159 4.13 1.48 0.91
N ILE A 160 3.33 0.70 0.17
CA ILE A 160 3.39 0.64 -1.30
C ILE A 160 2.94 1.97 -1.91
N PHE A 161 1.69 2.38 -1.63
CA PHE A 161 1.08 3.52 -2.33
C PHE A 161 1.53 4.87 -1.78
N GLY A 162 1.81 4.99 -0.49
CA GLY A 162 2.21 6.24 0.15
C GLY A 162 3.69 6.55 0.04
N PHE A 163 4.52 5.53 0.13
CA PHE A 163 5.96 5.69 0.23
C PHE A 163 6.74 5.06 -0.95
N GLY A 164 6.07 4.23 -1.76
CA GLY A 164 6.71 3.56 -2.90
C GLY A 164 7.79 2.57 -2.47
N HIS A 165 7.60 1.93 -1.32
CA HIS A 165 8.53 0.91 -0.84
C HIS A 165 8.63 -0.26 -1.84
N PRO A 166 9.83 -0.66 -2.29
CA PRO A 166 9.98 -1.70 -3.32
C PRO A 166 9.78 -3.12 -2.81
N GLY A 167 10.11 -3.38 -1.53
CA GLY A 167 10.20 -4.71 -0.93
C GLY A 167 8.94 -5.18 -0.18
N ILE A 168 7.76 -4.65 -0.48
CA ILE A 168 6.53 -5.06 0.19
C ILE A 168 5.76 -6.07 -0.66
N TRP A 169 5.61 -7.30 -0.15
CA TRP A 169 4.71 -8.30 -0.72
C TRP A 169 3.45 -8.43 0.13
N PRO A 170 2.26 -7.99 -0.35
CA PRO A 170 1.04 -8.00 0.44
C PRO A 170 0.38 -9.39 0.46
N GLU A 171 0.91 -10.32 1.24
CA GLU A 171 0.48 -11.73 1.32
C GLU A 171 -1.00 -11.92 1.66
N GLY A 172 -1.60 -10.97 2.39
CA GLY A 172 -3.02 -10.98 2.76
C GLY A 172 -3.96 -10.32 1.75
N ASP A 173 -3.44 -9.82 0.62
CA ASP A 173 -4.29 -9.21 -0.41
C ASP A 173 -4.90 -10.25 -1.33
N ALA A 174 -6.22 -10.39 -1.31
CA ALA A 174 -6.94 -11.40 -2.10
C ALA A 174 -6.70 -11.27 -3.61
N GLY A 175 -6.54 -10.05 -4.11
CA GLY A 175 -6.25 -9.79 -5.51
C GLY A 175 -4.86 -10.29 -5.89
N VAL A 176 -3.85 -9.92 -5.10
CA VAL A 176 -2.47 -10.37 -5.32
C VAL A 176 -2.36 -11.88 -5.20
N VAL A 177 -2.98 -12.49 -4.18
CA VAL A 177 -2.99 -13.96 -3.99
C VAL A 177 -3.60 -14.65 -5.21
N ARG A 178 -4.76 -14.18 -5.69
CA ARG A 178 -5.42 -14.75 -6.87
C ARG A 178 -4.57 -14.63 -8.13
N ALA A 179 -4.02 -13.46 -8.41
CA ALA A 179 -3.17 -13.24 -9.57
C ALA A 179 -1.88 -14.06 -9.49
N ALA A 180 -1.22 -14.07 -8.33
CA ALA A 180 0.00 -14.83 -8.11
C ALA A 180 -0.18 -16.34 -8.30
N ALA A 181 -1.34 -16.89 -7.90
CA ALA A 181 -1.65 -18.31 -8.12
C ALA A 181 -1.63 -18.69 -9.61
N VAL A 182 -2.03 -17.79 -10.50
CA VAL A 182 -1.97 -17.99 -11.96
C VAL A 182 -0.57 -17.72 -12.49
N VAL A 183 -0.02 -16.54 -12.15
CA VAL A 183 1.29 -16.08 -12.63
C VAL A 183 2.42 -17.06 -12.28
N PHE A 184 2.41 -17.58 -11.05
CA PHE A 184 3.44 -18.46 -10.53
C PHE A 184 3.02 -19.93 -10.45
N LYS A 185 1.98 -20.34 -11.19
CA LYS A 185 1.52 -21.73 -11.23
C LYS A 185 2.69 -22.70 -11.51
N GLY A 186 2.86 -23.70 -10.63
CA GLY A 186 3.93 -24.69 -10.74
C GLY A 186 5.30 -24.24 -10.22
N ILE A 187 5.45 -23.01 -9.74
CA ILE A 187 6.71 -22.53 -9.13
C ILE A 187 6.57 -22.55 -7.60
N ARG A 188 7.54 -23.17 -6.92
CA ARG A 188 7.55 -23.26 -5.44
C ARG A 188 7.68 -21.87 -4.80
N LYS A 189 6.98 -21.60 -3.69
CA LYS A 189 7.01 -20.32 -2.97
C LYS A 189 8.42 -19.76 -2.70
N PRO A 190 9.41 -20.55 -2.21
CA PRO A 190 10.76 -20.02 -1.99
C PRO A 190 11.43 -19.53 -3.27
N THR A 191 11.17 -20.19 -4.41
CA THR A 191 11.66 -19.77 -5.73
C THR A 191 10.99 -18.46 -6.16
N VAL A 192 9.67 -18.34 -5.97
CA VAL A 192 8.94 -17.08 -6.26
C VAL A 192 9.55 -15.94 -5.46
N ARG A 193 9.77 -16.11 -4.15
CA ARG A 193 10.38 -15.08 -3.29
C ARG A 193 11.73 -14.60 -3.83
N LYS A 194 12.59 -15.52 -4.26
CA LYS A 194 13.88 -15.16 -4.88
C LYS A 194 13.72 -14.41 -6.20
N LEU A 195 12.77 -14.82 -7.04
CA LEU A 195 12.52 -14.20 -8.33
C LEU A 195 12.05 -12.75 -8.23
N ILE A 196 11.23 -12.42 -7.21
CA ILE A 196 10.65 -11.08 -7.03
C ILE A 196 11.45 -10.21 -6.06
N GLN A 197 12.47 -10.74 -5.41
CA GLN A 197 13.26 -10.05 -4.38
C GLN A 197 13.74 -8.68 -4.84
N GLY A 198 13.47 -7.66 -4.01
CA GLY A 198 13.77 -6.25 -4.27
C GLY A 198 12.76 -5.54 -5.19
N HIS A 199 11.76 -6.27 -5.73
CA HIS A 199 10.72 -5.74 -6.61
C HIS A 199 9.31 -6.24 -6.24
N GLU A 200 9.12 -6.69 -5.01
CA GLU A 200 7.88 -7.29 -4.52
C GLU A 200 6.67 -6.39 -4.79
N SER A 201 6.79 -5.12 -4.44
CA SER A 201 5.73 -4.12 -4.65
C SER A 201 5.43 -3.90 -6.14
N HIS A 202 6.46 -3.92 -7.00
CA HIS A 202 6.25 -3.78 -8.43
C HIS A 202 5.50 -4.98 -9.01
N VAL A 203 5.83 -6.20 -8.56
CA VAL A 203 5.12 -7.42 -8.94
C VAL A 203 3.68 -7.39 -8.43
N ALA A 204 3.42 -6.91 -7.21
CA ALA A 204 2.07 -6.73 -6.69
C ALA A 204 1.27 -5.72 -7.52
N LEU A 205 1.87 -4.60 -7.91
CA LEU A 205 1.25 -3.61 -8.81
C LEU A 205 0.89 -4.23 -10.17
N CYS A 206 1.76 -5.07 -10.73
CA CYS A 206 1.47 -5.79 -11.96
C CYS A 206 0.33 -6.82 -11.78
N CYS A 207 0.27 -7.51 -10.65
CA CYS A 207 -0.83 -8.42 -10.32
C CYS A 207 -2.18 -7.69 -10.28
N TRP A 208 -2.26 -6.56 -9.58
CA TRP A 208 -3.48 -5.73 -9.57
C TRP A 208 -3.83 -5.21 -10.96
N ALA A 209 -2.84 -4.76 -11.75
CA ALA A 209 -3.09 -4.27 -13.10
C ALA A 209 -3.66 -5.35 -14.03
N LEU A 210 -3.22 -6.61 -13.91
CA LEU A 210 -3.82 -7.74 -14.64
C LEU A 210 -5.30 -7.92 -14.30
N LEU A 211 -5.65 -7.81 -13.01
CA LEU A 211 -7.03 -7.95 -12.54
C LEU A 211 -7.89 -6.77 -13.00
N ASP A 212 -7.40 -5.55 -12.81
CA ASP A 212 -8.11 -4.32 -13.17
C ASP A 212 -8.40 -4.26 -14.69
N LYS A 213 -7.48 -4.80 -15.51
CA LYS A 213 -7.61 -4.89 -16.98
C LYS A 213 -8.36 -6.14 -17.47
N GLY A 214 -8.79 -7.05 -16.58
CA GLY A 214 -9.43 -8.31 -16.95
C GLY A 214 -8.54 -9.29 -17.71
N ARG A 215 -7.20 -9.12 -17.66
CA ARG A 215 -6.23 -9.85 -18.49
C ARG A 215 -5.62 -11.08 -17.81
N LEU A 216 -6.13 -11.48 -16.66
CA LEU A 216 -5.58 -12.63 -15.91
C LEU A 216 -5.71 -13.93 -16.71
N ALA A 217 -6.77 -14.08 -17.51
CA ALA A 217 -6.99 -15.25 -18.36
C ALA A 217 -5.97 -15.37 -19.52
N GLU A 218 -5.28 -14.27 -19.85
CA GLU A 218 -4.23 -14.29 -20.87
C GLU A 218 -2.91 -14.88 -20.36
N PHE A 219 -2.82 -15.22 -19.05
CA PHE A 219 -1.59 -15.72 -18.44
C PHE A 219 -1.52 -17.24 -18.44
#